data_65d455a869f7f0ba5bcf84266d1e2e67
#
_entry.id   65d455a869f7f0ba5bcf84266d1e2e67
#
_cell.length_a   1.000
_cell.length_b   1.000
_cell.length_c   1.000
_cell.angle_alpha   90.00
_cell.angle_beta   90.00
_cell.angle_gamma   90.00
#
_symmetry.space_group_name_H-M   'P 1'
#
loop_
_entity.id
_entity.type
_entity.pdbx_description
1 polymer ?
#
loop_
_entity_poly.entity_id
_entity_poly.type
_entity_poly.pdbx_seq_one_letter_code
_entity_poly.pdbx_strand_id
1 'polypeptide(L)'
;MIGVYDYTVILTYVSLLSAGMGIFISLSGFGHPYVGIFFLLVCGLCDAFDGKVARTKPNRTEVEKKFGIQIDSLSDLVAFGVLPACIGTAMMWRSEFMNNLLGINPGENITMYSGSTFAADMLGHSTTWYGIIARFFILAVMMLFVLAAMIRLAYFNVMEEERQKTEGGAARKTYTGLPVTSSAIIFPTVALLQYLTKPDLTILYFVTMILTGIAFLSKFQIKKPGLKGILIMVAIGAAEFLALILTMILTTHPF
;
A
#
# COMPACT_ATOMS: atom_id res chain seq x y z
N MET A 1 2.69 11.59 -29.03
CA MET A 1 3.00 11.39 -27.60
C MET A 1 3.22 9.92 -27.33
N ILE A 2 4.15 9.57 -26.46
CA ILE A 2 4.39 8.17 -26.06
C ILE A 2 3.34 7.79 -25.02
N GLY A 3 2.64 6.67 -25.21
CA GLY A 3 1.66 6.13 -24.24
C GLY A 3 0.26 5.96 -24.82
N VAL A 4 -0.64 5.41 -24.02
CA VAL A 4 -2.07 5.27 -24.29
C VAL A 4 -2.83 6.21 -23.36
N TYR A 5 -3.68 7.07 -23.92
CA TYR A 5 -4.38 8.14 -23.18
C TYR A 5 -5.90 8.03 -23.38
N ASP A 6 -6.43 6.84 -23.29
CA ASP A 6 -7.87 6.62 -23.39
C ASP A 6 -8.50 6.36 -22.01
N TYR A 7 -9.84 6.31 -21.97
CA TYR A 7 -10.57 6.12 -20.72
C TYR A 7 -10.26 4.77 -20.02
N THR A 8 -9.70 3.80 -20.73
CA THR A 8 -9.42 2.45 -20.18
C THR A 8 -8.27 2.44 -19.20
N VAL A 9 -7.42 3.47 -19.18
CA VAL A 9 -6.25 3.61 -18.32
C VAL A 9 -6.36 4.79 -17.32
N ILE A 10 -7.45 5.55 -17.38
CA ILE A 10 -7.64 6.74 -16.51
C ILE A 10 -7.62 6.35 -15.03
N LEU A 11 -8.30 5.27 -14.64
CA LEU A 11 -8.35 4.84 -13.24
C LEU A 11 -6.97 4.43 -12.72
N THR A 12 -6.16 3.77 -13.55
CA THR A 12 -4.77 3.43 -13.22
C THR A 12 -3.92 4.69 -13.00
N TYR A 13 -4.09 5.72 -13.84
CA TYR A 13 -3.40 7.00 -13.64
C TYR A 13 -3.87 7.72 -12.37
N VAL A 14 -5.16 7.73 -12.08
CA VAL A 14 -5.71 8.30 -10.84
C VAL A 14 -5.20 7.54 -9.63
N SER A 15 -5.12 6.21 -9.69
CA SER A 15 -4.53 5.38 -8.64
C SER A 15 -3.07 5.76 -8.37
N LEU A 16 -2.24 5.86 -9.41
CA LEU A 16 -0.83 6.24 -9.28
C LEU A 16 -0.66 7.64 -8.68
N LEU A 17 -1.43 8.63 -9.16
CA LEU A 17 -1.38 9.99 -8.62
C LEU A 17 -1.83 10.04 -7.16
N SER A 18 -2.87 9.29 -6.81
CA SER A 18 -3.34 9.14 -5.43
C SER A 18 -2.27 8.51 -4.55
N ALA A 19 -1.63 7.44 -5.01
CA ALA A 19 -0.52 6.80 -4.30
C ALA A 19 0.64 7.76 -4.09
N GLY A 20 1.04 8.50 -5.12
CA GLY A 20 2.09 9.52 -5.05
C GLY A 20 1.77 10.61 -4.03
N MET A 21 0.54 11.10 -4.00
CA MET A 21 0.09 12.08 -3.01
C MET A 21 0.11 11.50 -1.59
N GLY A 22 -0.37 10.26 -1.43
CA GLY A 22 -0.32 9.56 -0.15
C GLY A 22 1.10 9.37 0.38
N ILE A 23 2.04 9.01 -0.48
CA ILE A 23 3.47 8.88 -0.16
C ILE A 23 4.05 10.23 0.26
N PHE A 24 3.83 11.27 -0.56
CA PHE A 24 4.34 12.60 -0.28
C PHE A 24 3.87 13.11 1.09
N ILE A 25 2.57 13.00 1.38
CA ILE A 25 2.00 13.46 2.65
C ILE A 25 2.49 12.60 3.82
N SER A 26 2.57 11.27 3.67
CA SER A 26 3.07 10.38 4.72
C SER A 26 4.51 10.69 5.10
N LEU A 27 5.35 11.08 4.12
CA LEU A 27 6.77 11.38 4.35
C LEU A 27 7.04 12.85 4.67
N SER A 28 6.07 13.76 4.55
CA SER A 28 6.27 15.19 4.78
C SER A 28 6.39 15.59 6.26
N GLY A 29 6.18 14.66 7.20
CA GLY A 29 6.19 14.93 8.64
C GLY A 29 4.98 15.73 9.16
N PHE A 30 4.28 16.45 8.28
CA PHE A 30 3.02 17.15 8.62
C PHE A 30 1.81 16.25 8.45
N GLY A 31 1.95 15.19 7.63
CA GLY A 31 0.86 14.28 7.29
C GLY A 31 0.53 13.34 8.43
N HIS A 32 -0.75 13.30 8.79
CA HIS A 32 -1.23 12.25 9.66
C HIS A 32 -1.30 10.94 8.86
N PRO A 33 -0.94 9.76 9.44
CA PRO A 33 -1.05 8.47 8.76
C PRO A 33 -2.41 8.20 8.12
N TYR A 34 -3.50 8.76 8.68
CA TYR A 34 -4.85 8.71 8.11
C TYR A 34 -4.93 9.19 6.67
N VAL A 35 -4.17 10.23 6.33
CA VAL A 35 -4.20 10.76 4.97
C VAL A 35 -3.57 9.77 4.00
N GLY A 36 -2.48 9.12 4.41
CA GLY A 36 -1.91 8.01 3.65
C GLY A 36 -2.90 6.85 3.47
N ILE A 37 -3.61 6.48 4.55
CA ILE A 37 -4.64 5.44 4.52
C ILE A 37 -5.80 5.83 3.59
N PHE A 38 -6.25 7.09 3.64
CA PHE A 38 -7.27 7.60 2.72
C PHE A 38 -6.87 7.37 1.25
N PHE A 39 -5.64 7.75 0.87
CA PHE A 39 -5.16 7.54 -0.49
C PHE A 39 -4.99 6.07 -0.83
N LEU A 40 -4.58 5.22 0.12
CA LEU A 40 -4.51 3.77 -0.09
C LEU A 40 -5.88 3.17 -0.38
N LEU A 41 -6.93 3.59 0.33
CA LEU A 41 -8.31 3.18 0.07
C LEU A 41 -8.80 3.66 -1.30
N VAL A 42 -8.45 4.89 -1.70
CA VAL A 42 -8.76 5.42 -3.05
C VAL A 42 -8.08 4.57 -4.13
N CYS A 43 -6.81 4.19 -3.94
CA CYS A 43 -6.11 3.30 -4.86
C CYS A 43 -6.81 1.94 -4.97
N GLY A 44 -7.20 1.34 -3.84
CA GLY A 44 -7.94 0.08 -3.83
C GLY A 44 -9.30 0.18 -4.54
N LEU A 45 -9.97 1.33 -4.42
CA LEU A 45 -11.22 1.57 -5.16
C LEU A 45 -10.96 1.68 -6.66
N CYS A 46 -9.93 2.41 -7.10
CA CYS A 46 -9.55 2.52 -8.50
C CYS A 46 -9.24 1.14 -9.10
N ASP A 47 -8.42 0.32 -8.45
CA ASP A 47 -8.09 -1.05 -8.86
C ASP A 47 -9.32 -1.96 -8.96
N ALA A 48 -10.28 -1.86 -8.05
CA ALA A 48 -11.50 -2.67 -8.10
C ALA A 48 -12.34 -2.43 -9.37
N PHE A 49 -12.18 -1.27 -10.01
CA PHE A 49 -12.98 -0.87 -11.17
C PHE A 49 -12.21 -0.76 -12.48
N ASP A 50 -10.89 -0.55 -12.49
CA ASP A 50 -10.11 -0.30 -13.70
C ASP A 50 -10.18 -1.45 -14.70
N GLY A 51 -10.03 -2.71 -14.25
CA GLY A 51 -10.19 -3.88 -15.09
C GLY A 51 -11.60 -4.04 -15.67
N LYS A 52 -12.66 -3.54 -14.98
CA LYS A 52 -14.03 -3.53 -15.53
C LYS A 52 -14.15 -2.46 -16.60
N VAL A 53 -13.67 -1.25 -16.33
CA VAL A 53 -13.67 -0.13 -17.28
C VAL A 53 -12.84 -0.49 -18.51
N ALA A 54 -11.66 -1.08 -18.33
CA ALA A 54 -10.81 -1.51 -19.44
C ALA A 54 -11.51 -2.50 -20.40
N ARG A 55 -12.37 -3.36 -19.88
CA ARG A 55 -13.14 -4.34 -20.69
C ARG A 55 -14.34 -3.75 -21.43
N THR A 56 -14.75 -2.51 -21.17
CA THR A 56 -15.85 -1.88 -21.89
C THR A 56 -15.47 -1.44 -23.31
N LYS A 57 -14.17 -1.30 -23.62
CA LYS A 57 -13.70 -0.95 -24.97
C LYS A 57 -13.62 -2.19 -25.85
N PRO A 58 -14.49 -2.33 -26.88
CA PRO A 58 -14.58 -3.58 -27.66
C PRO A 58 -13.38 -3.79 -28.59
N ASN A 59 -12.75 -2.72 -29.08
CA ASN A 59 -11.72 -2.77 -30.13
C ASN A 59 -10.33 -2.37 -29.57
N ARG A 60 -9.93 -2.94 -28.43
CA ARG A 60 -8.56 -2.74 -27.91
C ARG A 60 -7.55 -3.50 -28.75
N THR A 61 -6.53 -2.80 -29.21
CA THR A 61 -5.37 -3.42 -29.87
C THR A 61 -4.56 -4.25 -28.87
N GLU A 62 -3.75 -5.19 -29.38
CA GLU A 62 -2.85 -5.97 -28.50
C GLU A 62 -1.81 -5.09 -27.81
N VAL A 63 -1.38 -4.00 -28.46
CA VAL A 63 -0.46 -3.03 -27.86
C VAL A 63 -1.14 -2.30 -26.68
N GLU A 64 -2.37 -1.83 -26.85
CA GLU A 64 -3.13 -1.18 -25.76
C GLU A 64 -3.40 -2.11 -24.59
N LYS A 65 -3.68 -3.39 -24.83
CA LYS A 65 -3.86 -4.40 -23.78
C LYS A 65 -2.58 -4.61 -22.99
N LYS A 66 -1.46 -4.86 -23.70
CA LYS A 66 -0.15 -5.07 -23.05
C LYS A 66 0.31 -3.84 -22.30
N PHE A 67 0.15 -2.66 -22.86
CA PHE A 67 0.46 -1.40 -22.20
C PHE A 67 -0.36 -1.24 -20.91
N GLY A 68 -1.69 -1.48 -20.98
CA GLY A 68 -2.56 -1.42 -19.80
C GLY A 68 -2.10 -2.35 -18.67
N ILE A 69 -1.75 -3.61 -18.97
CA ILE A 69 -1.25 -4.57 -17.96
C ILE A 69 0.05 -4.07 -17.31
N GLN A 70 0.95 -3.48 -18.10
CA GLN A 70 2.23 -3.00 -17.56
C GLN A 70 2.06 -1.80 -16.63
N ILE A 71 1.31 -0.78 -17.05
CA ILE A 71 1.11 0.41 -16.22
C ILE A 71 0.30 0.11 -14.97
N ASP A 72 -0.65 -0.83 -15.06
CA ASP A 72 -1.43 -1.33 -13.94
C ASP A 72 -0.50 -1.93 -12.88
N SER A 73 0.35 -2.88 -13.26
CA SER A 73 1.31 -3.48 -12.34
C SER A 73 2.31 -2.50 -11.75
N LEU A 74 2.75 -1.49 -12.52
CA LEU A 74 3.63 -0.44 -12.01
C LEU A 74 2.90 0.47 -11.01
N SER A 75 1.65 0.84 -11.30
CA SER A 75 0.79 1.59 -10.39
C SER A 75 0.52 0.81 -9.11
N ASP A 76 0.20 -0.47 -9.21
CA ASP A 76 -0.06 -1.36 -8.09
C ASP A 76 1.15 -1.52 -7.18
N LEU A 77 2.36 -1.60 -7.74
CA LEU A 77 3.58 -1.63 -6.94
C LEU A 77 3.71 -0.38 -6.08
N VAL A 78 3.44 0.78 -6.64
CA VAL A 78 3.51 2.06 -5.91
C VAL A 78 2.39 2.15 -4.87
N ALA A 79 1.15 1.81 -5.27
CA ALA A 79 -0.03 1.94 -4.43
C ALA A 79 -0.05 0.93 -3.27
N PHE A 80 0.27 -0.34 -3.53
CA PHE A 80 0.08 -1.43 -2.56
C PHE A 80 1.39 -2.01 -2.01
N GLY A 81 2.53 -1.63 -2.60
CA GLY A 81 3.86 -1.95 -2.09
C GLY A 81 4.50 -0.76 -1.37
N VAL A 82 4.69 0.37 -2.06
CA VAL A 82 5.45 1.51 -1.54
C VAL A 82 4.62 2.34 -0.54
N LEU A 83 3.39 2.69 -0.88
CA LEU A 83 2.55 3.55 -0.02
C LEU A 83 2.32 2.94 1.39
N PRO A 84 2.01 1.65 1.58
CA PRO A 84 1.92 1.06 2.93
C PRO A 84 3.21 1.18 3.73
N ALA A 85 4.38 1.04 3.11
CA ALA A 85 5.66 1.24 3.78
C ALA A 85 5.84 2.68 4.24
N CYS A 86 5.44 3.66 3.43
CA CYS A 86 5.48 5.08 3.79
C CYS A 86 4.48 5.43 4.91
N ILE A 87 3.29 4.82 4.92
CA ILE A 87 2.33 4.95 6.04
C ILE A 87 2.94 4.40 7.33
N GLY A 88 3.60 3.24 7.27
CA GLY A 88 4.32 2.65 8.41
C GLY A 88 5.39 3.60 8.97
N THR A 89 6.11 4.31 8.11
CA THR A 89 7.07 5.36 8.52
C THR A 89 6.36 6.50 9.25
N ALA A 90 5.24 6.98 8.74
CA ALA A 90 4.46 8.04 9.39
C ALA A 90 3.91 7.60 10.75
N MET A 91 3.49 6.35 10.90
CA MET A 91 3.09 5.77 12.18
C MET A 91 4.26 5.68 13.17
N MET A 92 5.42 5.22 12.68
CA MET A 92 6.63 5.10 13.50
C MET A 92 7.05 6.43 14.11
N TRP A 93 7.02 7.53 13.35
CA TRP A 93 7.41 8.85 13.86
C TRP A 93 6.46 9.41 14.93
N ARG A 94 5.22 8.95 14.97
CA ARG A 94 4.20 9.36 15.97
C ARG A 94 4.12 8.44 17.18
N SER A 95 4.75 7.27 17.11
CA SER A 95 4.79 6.28 18.16
C SER A 95 5.82 6.66 19.22
N GLU A 96 5.38 6.99 20.42
CA GLU A 96 6.27 7.25 21.56
C GLU A 96 7.12 6.00 21.90
N PHE A 97 6.50 4.83 21.84
CA PHE A 97 7.19 3.56 22.05
C PHE A 97 8.31 3.36 21.03
N MET A 98 8.03 3.58 19.75
CA MET A 98 9.04 3.44 18.69
C MET A 98 10.15 4.47 18.82
N ASN A 99 9.82 5.71 19.17
CA ASN A 99 10.81 6.76 19.39
C ASN A 99 11.76 6.40 20.53
N ASN A 100 11.25 5.87 21.64
CA ASN A 100 12.05 5.38 22.77
C ASN A 100 12.92 4.18 22.36
N LEU A 101 12.36 3.20 21.63
CA LEU A 101 13.09 2.03 21.14
C LEU A 101 14.21 2.41 20.16
N LEU A 102 13.97 3.38 19.32
CA LEU A 102 14.91 3.85 18.30
C LEU A 102 15.92 4.87 18.84
N GLY A 103 15.78 5.28 20.11
CA GLY A 103 16.63 6.29 20.74
C GLY A 103 16.45 7.68 20.10
N ILE A 104 15.25 8.00 19.65
CA ILE A 104 14.88 9.32 19.15
C ILE A 104 14.33 10.10 20.33
N ASN A 105 15.02 11.18 20.75
CA ASN A 105 14.52 12.05 21.82
C ASN A 105 13.39 12.94 21.28
N PRO A 106 12.13 12.80 21.75
CA PRO A 106 11.02 13.62 21.27
C PRO A 106 11.14 15.11 21.64
N GLY A 107 12.13 15.49 22.47
CA GLY A 107 12.38 16.89 22.86
C GLY A 107 13.35 17.66 21.97
N GLU A 108 14.13 16.99 21.15
CA GLU A 108 14.89 17.64 20.07
C GLU A 108 13.93 17.71 18.87
N ASN A 109 13.40 18.92 18.65
CA ASN A 109 12.48 19.22 17.56
C ASN A 109 12.90 18.49 16.29
N ILE A 110 12.27 17.33 16.00
CA ILE A 110 12.25 16.74 14.67
C ILE A 110 11.36 17.65 13.82
N THR A 111 11.80 18.89 13.69
CA THR A 111 11.26 19.76 12.68
C THR A 111 11.93 19.30 11.40
N MET A 112 11.20 18.56 10.56
CA MET A 112 11.60 18.32 9.15
C MET A 112 11.97 19.63 8.43
N TYR A 113 11.79 20.77 9.04
CA TYR A 113 12.18 22.10 8.58
C TYR A 113 13.67 22.41 8.78
N SER A 114 14.41 21.60 9.55
CA SER A 114 15.83 21.82 9.80
C SER A 114 16.77 21.29 8.71
N GLY A 115 16.28 21.00 7.50
CA GLY A 115 17.13 20.53 6.40
C GLY A 115 17.69 19.11 6.58
N SER A 116 17.27 18.39 7.64
CA SER A 116 17.59 16.97 7.79
C SER A 116 16.79 16.17 6.76
N THR A 117 17.49 15.42 5.94
CA THR A 117 16.84 14.50 5.00
C THR A 117 16.33 13.28 5.78
N PHE A 118 15.23 12.64 5.31
CA PHE A 118 14.75 11.35 5.82
C PHE A 118 15.88 10.36 6.15
N ALA A 119 16.91 10.32 5.31
CA ALA A 119 18.10 9.49 5.54
C ALA A 119 18.92 9.93 6.75
N ALA A 120 19.05 11.23 7.02
CA ALA A 120 19.76 11.75 8.18
C ALA A 120 19.02 11.44 9.49
N ASP A 121 17.69 11.56 9.49
CA ASP A 121 16.85 11.23 10.65
C ASP A 121 16.82 9.72 10.91
N MET A 122 16.81 8.91 9.85
CA MET A 122 16.89 7.45 9.97
C MET A 122 18.28 6.94 10.38
N LEU A 123 19.36 7.61 9.99
CA LEU A 123 20.73 7.16 10.18
C LEU A 123 21.49 7.98 11.24
N GLY A 124 21.03 9.18 11.60
CA GLY A 124 21.90 10.21 12.14
C GLY A 124 21.97 10.42 13.65
N HIS A 125 20.98 10.10 14.47
CA HIS A 125 20.95 10.54 15.87
C HIS A 125 20.47 9.51 16.89
N SER A 126 20.80 8.24 16.72
CA SER A 126 20.62 7.30 17.84
C SER A 126 21.82 7.34 18.76
N THR A 127 21.60 7.69 20.00
CA THR A 127 22.62 7.67 21.06
C THR A 127 23.00 6.23 21.49
N THR A 128 22.28 5.23 20.97
CA THR A 128 22.42 3.83 21.39
C THR A 128 22.57 2.90 20.18
N TRP A 129 23.51 1.98 20.28
CA TRP A 129 23.79 0.99 19.21
C TRP A 129 22.58 0.10 18.87
N TYR A 130 21.74 -0.26 19.87
CA TYR A 130 20.52 -1.03 19.62
C TYR A 130 19.46 -0.24 18.84
N GLY A 131 19.37 1.07 19.04
CA GLY A 131 18.50 1.93 18.25
C GLY A 131 18.91 1.97 16.78
N ILE A 132 20.20 1.99 16.49
CA ILE A 132 20.72 1.90 15.11
C ILE A 132 20.29 0.57 14.47
N ILE A 133 20.50 -0.55 15.17
CA ILE A 133 20.10 -1.89 14.65
C ILE A 133 18.59 -1.95 14.41
N ALA A 134 17.78 -1.44 15.34
CA ALA A 134 16.33 -1.44 15.20
C ALA A 134 15.86 -0.64 13.98
N ARG A 135 16.47 0.51 13.69
CA ARG A 135 16.18 1.32 12.49
C ARG A 135 16.52 0.56 11.20
N PHE A 136 17.70 -0.03 11.12
CA PHE A 136 18.08 -0.86 9.96
C PHE A 136 17.15 -2.05 9.79
N PHE A 137 16.71 -2.67 10.88
CA PHE A 137 15.76 -3.78 10.83
C PHE A 137 14.41 -3.35 10.26
N ILE A 138 13.86 -2.23 10.74
CA ILE A 138 12.57 -1.69 10.24
C ILE A 138 12.70 -1.30 8.76
N LEU A 139 13.78 -0.63 8.38
CA LEU A 139 14.03 -0.30 6.99
C LEU A 139 14.12 -1.55 6.12
N ALA A 140 14.81 -2.59 6.59
CA ALA A 140 14.88 -3.87 5.89
C ALA A 140 13.50 -4.52 5.72
N VAL A 141 12.65 -4.50 6.75
CA VAL A 141 11.27 -5.00 6.68
C VAL A 141 10.49 -4.26 5.59
N MET A 142 10.55 -2.93 5.55
CA MET A 142 9.86 -2.12 4.53
C MET A 142 10.38 -2.45 3.12
N MET A 143 11.70 -2.53 2.94
CA MET A 143 12.29 -2.82 1.63
C MET A 143 11.97 -4.25 1.16
N LEU A 144 12.01 -5.24 2.05
CA LEU A 144 11.66 -6.62 1.75
C LEU A 144 10.17 -6.77 1.42
N PHE A 145 9.30 -5.99 2.06
CA PHE A 145 7.88 -5.96 1.72
C PHE A 145 7.64 -5.43 0.30
N VAL A 146 8.28 -4.31 -0.07
CA VAL A 146 8.20 -3.74 -1.42
C VAL A 146 8.75 -4.72 -2.45
N LEU A 147 9.88 -5.37 -2.15
CA LEU A 147 10.47 -6.40 -3.00
C LEU A 147 9.52 -7.59 -3.18
N ALA A 148 8.87 -8.07 -2.11
CA ALA A 148 7.90 -9.15 -2.17
C ALA A 148 6.68 -8.79 -3.04
N ALA A 149 6.17 -7.56 -2.94
CA ALA A 149 5.10 -7.04 -3.79
C ALA A 149 5.53 -7.02 -5.27
N MET A 150 6.73 -6.53 -5.57
CA MET A 150 7.29 -6.51 -6.93
C MET A 150 7.41 -7.92 -7.51
N ILE A 151 8.03 -8.85 -6.78
CA ILE A 151 8.18 -10.25 -7.23
C ILE A 151 6.80 -10.86 -7.48
N ARG A 152 5.84 -10.59 -6.61
CA ARG A 152 4.47 -11.11 -6.74
C ARG A 152 3.77 -10.62 -8.02
N LEU A 153 3.87 -9.32 -8.32
CA LEU A 153 3.28 -8.72 -9.52
C LEU A 153 3.94 -9.26 -10.80
N ALA A 154 5.27 -9.31 -10.83
CA ALA A 154 6.02 -9.84 -11.96
C ALA A 154 5.66 -11.32 -12.22
N TYR A 155 5.65 -12.16 -11.16
CA TYR A 155 5.27 -13.57 -11.26
C TYR A 155 3.85 -13.73 -11.80
N PHE A 156 2.90 -12.93 -11.28
CA PHE A 156 1.51 -12.98 -11.72
C PHE A 156 1.36 -12.68 -13.22
N ASN A 157 2.05 -11.64 -13.72
CA ASN A 157 1.99 -11.24 -15.13
C ASN A 157 2.54 -12.31 -16.04
N VAL A 158 3.70 -12.89 -15.71
CA VAL A 158 4.31 -13.97 -16.49
C VAL A 158 3.40 -15.20 -16.55
N MET A 159 2.89 -15.63 -15.39
CA MET A 159 2.00 -16.81 -15.33
C MET A 159 0.67 -16.57 -16.03
N GLU A 160 0.16 -15.34 -16.05
CA GLU A 160 -1.08 -15.00 -16.75
C GLU A 160 -0.84 -14.97 -18.27
N GLU A 161 0.30 -14.47 -18.74
CA GLU A 161 0.66 -14.49 -20.16
C GLU A 161 0.83 -15.93 -20.68
N GLU A 162 1.52 -16.79 -19.93
CA GLU A 162 1.67 -18.21 -20.28
C GLU A 162 0.33 -18.95 -20.33
N ARG A 163 -0.52 -18.68 -19.35
CA ARG A 163 -1.86 -19.27 -19.30
C ARG A 163 -2.72 -18.87 -20.50
N GLN A 164 -2.68 -17.60 -20.90
CA GLN A 164 -3.42 -17.13 -22.07
C GLN A 164 -2.97 -17.82 -23.36
N LYS A 165 -1.68 -18.15 -23.48
CA LYS A 165 -1.14 -18.90 -24.62
C LYS A 165 -1.58 -20.37 -24.64
N THR A 166 -1.68 -21.01 -23.46
CA THR A 166 -1.96 -22.45 -23.33
C THR A 166 -3.44 -22.80 -23.23
N GLU A 167 -4.23 -22.00 -22.50
CA GLU A 167 -5.62 -22.32 -22.18
C GLU A 167 -6.65 -21.49 -22.97
N GLY A 168 -6.22 -20.72 -23.99
CA GLY A 168 -7.12 -19.99 -24.88
C GLY A 168 -8.02 -18.97 -24.19
N GLY A 169 -7.62 -18.41 -23.03
CA GLY A 169 -8.34 -17.35 -22.35
C GLY A 169 -9.44 -17.80 -21.36
N ALA A 170 -9.50 -19.08 -20.98
CA ALA A 170 -10.43 -19.56 -19.95
C ALA A 170 -10.30 -18.78 -18.63
N ALA A 171 -11.41 -18.46 -17.97
CA ALA A 171 -11.41 -17.68 -16.74
C ALA A 171 -10.66 -18.39 -15.60
N ARG A 172 -9.71 -17.69 -14.96
CA ARG A 172 -8.94 -18.21 -13.82
C ARG A 172 -9.86 -18.48 -12.62
N LYS A 173 -9.80 -19.68 -12.07
CA LYS A 173 -10.63 -20.10 -10.91
C LYS A 173 -9.92 -19.87 -9.56
N THR A 174 -8.59 -19.90 -9.53
CA THR A 174 -7.77 -19.79 -8.31
C THR A 174 -6.60 -18.84 -8.52
N TYR A 175 -6.24 -18.12 -7.46
CA TYR A 175 -5.00 -17.35 -7.38
C TYR A 175 -3.96 -18.14 -6.57
N THR A 176 -2.71 -18.09 -6.99
CA THR A 176 -1.57 -18.60 -6.20
C THR A 176 -1.02 -17.47 -5.37
N GLY A 177 -1.02 -17.60 -4.05
CA GLY A 177 -0.59 -16.57 -3.10
C GLY A 177 -1.59 -15.41 -2.92
N LEU A 178 -1.29 -14.53 -1.98
CA LEU A 178 -2.11 -13.35 -1.69
C LEU A 178 -2.00 -12.32 -2.82
N PRO A 179 -3.10 -11.73 -3.34
CA PRO A 179 -3.03 -10.59 -4.26
C PRO A 179 -2.41 -9.37 -3.59
N VAL A 180 -1.60 -8.59 -4.32
CA VAL A 180 -0.95 -7.38 -3.77
C VAL A 180 -1.99 -6.32 -3.38
N THR A 181 -3.07 -6.23 -4.12
CA THR A 181 -4.21 -5.32 -3.86
C THR A 181 -4.91 -5.56 -2.52
N SER A 182 -4.71 -6.74 -1.88
CA SER A 182 -5.19 -6.98 -0.51
C SER A 182 -4.59 -6.03 0.53
N SER A 183 -3.46 -5.41 0.22
CA SER A 183 -2.86 -4.34 1.03
C SER A 183 -3.83 -3.19 1.29
N ALA A 184 -4.72 -2.90 0.32
CA ALA A 184 -5.73 -1.84 0.42
C ALA A 184 -6.79 -2.08 1.50
N ILE A 185 -6.89 -3.29 2.04
CA ILE A 185 -7.80 -3.63 3.14
C ILE A 185 -7.00 -3.91 4.41
N ILE A 186 -5.94 -4.71 4.31
CA ILE A 186 -5.17 -5.17 5.47
C ILE A 186 -4.57 -3.99 6.25
N PHE A 187 -3.88 -3.09 5.58
CA PHE A 187 -3.18 -1.98 6.25
C PHE A 187 -4.13 -0.91 6.80
N PRO A 188 -5.18 -0.49 6.08
CA PRO A 188 -6.20 0.39 6.67
C PRO A 188 -6.87 -0.22 7.90
N THR A 189 -7.23 -1.51 7.88
CA THR A 189 -7.82 -2.21 9.03
C THR A 189 -6.93 -2.09 10.27
N VAL A 190 -5.63 -2.41 10.15
CA VAL A 190 -4.69 -2.37 11.28
C VAL A 190 -4.49 -0.94 11.78
N ALA A 191 -4.34 0.01 10.86
CA ALA A 191 -4.14 1.40 11.22
C ALA A 191 -5.39 2.02 11.86
N LEU A 192 -6.59 1.75 11.34
CA LEU A 192 -7.85 2.21 11.94
C LEU A 192 -8.10 1.57 13.32
N LEU A 193 -7.69 0.32 13.51
CA LEU A 193 -7.79 -0.35 14.81
C LEU A 193 -6.98 0.40 15.88
N GLN A 194 -5.80 0.92 15.57
CA GLN A 194 -5.00 1.76 16.48
C GLN A 194 -5.79 2.97 16.95
N TYR A 195 -6.51 3.62 16.04
CA TYR A 195 -7.26 4.83 16.36
C TYR A 195 -8.54 4.57 17.15
N LEU A 196 -9.17 3.43 16.93
CA LEU A 196 -10.37 3.02 17.67
C LEU A 196 -10.04 2.55 19.09
N THR A 197 -8.89 1.89 19.27
CA THR A 197 -8.54 1.23 20.55
C THR A 197 -7.58 2.04 21.42
N LYS A 198 -7.00 3.14 20.89
CA LYS A 198 -6.00 4.02 21.54
C LYS A 198 -4.62 3.40 21.85
N PRO A 199 -4.38 2.07 21.97
CA PRO A 199 -3.03 1.58 22.17
C PRO A 199 -2.18 1.82 20.91
N ASP A 200 -0.88 1.95 21.12
CA ASP A 200 0.10 2.04 20.02
C ASP A 200 0.26 0.67 19.34
N LEU A 201 -0.30 0.51 18.16
CA LEU A 201 -0.24 -0.70 17.35
C LEU A 201 0.82 -0.63 16.24
N THR A 202 1.75 0.31 16.30
CA THR A 202 2.80 0.48 15.27
C THR A 202 3.61 -0.81 15.07
N ILE A 203 3.93 -1.52 16.15
CA ILE A 203 4.59 -2.84 16.03
C ILE A 203 3.70 -3.84 15.28
N LEU A 204 2.40 -3.88 15.60
CA LEU A 204 1.46 -4.77 14.92
C LEU A 204 1.40 -4.45 13.42
N TYR A 205 1.50 -3.18 13.03
CA TYR A 205 1.56 -2.77 11.63
C TYR A 205 2.78 -3.36 10.92
N PHE A 206 3.97 -3.30 11.52
CA PHE A 206 5.19 -3.90 10.93
C PHE A 206 5.15 -5.44 10.95
N VAL A 207 4.61 -6.06 11.99
CA VAL A 207 4.36 -7.51 12.01
C VAL A 207 3.42 -7.92 10.88
N THR A 208 2.34 -7.16 10.68
CA THR A 208 1.40 -7.39 9.56
C THR A 208 2.10 -7.23 8.22
N MET A 209 3.02 -6.27 8.09
CA MET A 209 3.81 -6.07 6.87
C MET A 209 4.70 -7.30 6.56
N ILE A 210 5.37 -7.86 7.57
CA ILE A 210 6.15 -9.09 7.42
C ILE A 210 5.26 -10.25 6.99
N LEU A 211 4.14 -10.47 7.68
CA LEU A 211 3.22 -11.57 7.38
C LEU A 211 2.60 -11.45 5.98
N THR A 212 2.22 -10.25 5.58
CA THR A 212 1.67 -9.96 4.25
C THR A 212 2.73 -10.16 3.17
N GLY A 213 3.98 -9.72 3.39
CA GLY A 213 5.10 -9.96 2.47
C GLY A 213 5.38 -11.45 2.26
N ILE A 214 5.37 -12.25 3.34
CA ILE A 214 5.48 -13.71 3.26
C ILE A 214 4.30 -14.31 2.50
N ALA A 215 3.07 -13.81 2.74
CA ALA A 215 1.87 -14.29 2.07
C ALA A 215 1.88 -13.98 0.57
N PHE A 216 2.48 -12.87 0.12
CA PHE A 216 2.67 -12.55 -1.30
C PHE A 216 3.53 -13.60 -2.02
N LEU A 217 4.57 -14.10 -1.36
CA LEU A 217 5.52 -15.08 -1.93
C LEU A 217 5.08 -16.53 -1.69
N SER A 218 4.06 -16.77 -0.89
CA SER A 218 3.58 -18.11 -0.54
C SER A 218 2.78 -18.74 -1.67
N LYS A 219 2.90 -20.07 -1.85
CA LYS A 219 2.26 -20.82 -2.95
C LYS A 219 0.86 -21.37 -2.60
N PHE A 220 0.18 -20.86 -1.56
CA PHE A 220 -1.17 -21.31 -1.27
C PHE A 220 -2.18 -20.84 -2.32
N GLN A 221 -3.21 -21.63 -2.53
CA GLN A 221 -4.23 -21.32 -3.53
C GLN A 221 -5.45 -20.67 -2.87
N ILE A 222 -5.81 -19.47 -3.33
CA ILE A 222 -7.04 -18.78 -2.93
C ILE A 222 -8.04 -18.89 -4.08
N LYS A 223 -9.28 -19.29 -3.77
CA LYS A 223 -10.37 -19.23 -4.74
C LYS A 223 -10.60 -17.78 -5.14
N LYS A 224 -10.69 -17.52 -6.45
CA LYS A 224 -11.01 -16.18 -6.96
C LYS A 224 -12.34 -15.73 -6.33
N PRO A 225 -12.38 -14.55 -5.67
CA PRO A 225 -13.64 -14.04 -5.13
C PRO A 225 -14.64 -13.84 -6.28
N GLY A 226 -15.81 -14.46 -6.15
CA GLY A 226 -16.92 -14.20 -7.06
C GLY A 226 -17.47 -12.78 -6.87
N LEU A 227 -18.52 -12.42 -7.61
CA LEU A 227 -19.15 -11.11 -7.49
C LEU A 227 -19.51 -10.74 -6.03
N LYS A 228 -20.02 -11.72 -5.26
CA LYS A 228 -20.32 -11.51 -3.84
C LYS A 228 -19.07 -11.18 -3.01
N GLY A 229 -17.95 -11.86 -3.27
CA GLY A 229 -16.68 -11.58 -2.57
C GLY A 229 -16.14 -10.18 -2.90
N ILE A 230 -16.21 -9.77 -4.15
CA ILE A 230 -15.82 -8.41 -4.57
C ILE A 230 -16.71 -7.35 -3.89
N LEU A 231 -18.03 -7.57 -3.85
CA LEU A 231 -18.95 -6.65 -3.17
C LEU A 231 -18.67 -6.56 -1.66
N ILE A 232 -18.33 -7.67 -1.01
CA ILE A 232 -17.94 -7.69 0.41
C ILE A 232 -16.64 -6.88 0.61
N MET A 233 -15.62 -7.06 -0.24
CA MET A 233 -14.37 -6.30 -0.15
C MET A 233 -14.59 -4.80 -0.35
N VAL A 234 -15.42 -4.42 -1.32
CA VAL A 234 -15.81 -3.02 -1.55
C VAL A 234 -16.60 -2.46 -0.36
N ALA A 235 -17.50 -3.24 0.23
CA ALA A 235 -18.26 -2.84 1.41
C ALA A 235 -17.35 -2.65 2.66
N ILE A 236 -16.35 -3.51 2.85
CA ILE A 236 -15.35 -3.36 3.91
C ILE A 236 -14.55 -2.07 3.69
N GLY A 237 -14.00 -1.87 2.48
CA GLY A 237 -13.27 -0.64 2.15
C GLY A 237 -14.11 0.63 2.32
N ALA A 238 -15.39 0.59 1.96
CA ALA A 238 -16.31 1.71 2.18
C ALA A 238 -16.58 1.94 3.68
N ALA A 239 -16.71 0.88 4.48
CA ALA A 239 -16.86 0.99 5.93
C ALA A 239 -15.60 1.57 6.60
N GLU A 240 -14.41 1.13 6.18
CA GLU A 240 -13.13 1.70 6.61
C GLU A 240 -13.01 3.18 6.23
N PHE A 241 -13.42 3.54 5.02
CA PHE A 241 -13.43 4.93 4.56
C PHE A 241 -14.37 5.81 5.40
N LEU A 242 -15.58 5.33 5.68
CA LEU A 242 -16.54 6.03 6.54
C LEU A 242 -16.02 6.15 7.98
N ALA A 243 -15.43 5.09 8.52
CA ALA A 243 -14.82 5.10 9.84
C ALA A 243 -13.68 6.13 9.91
N LEU A 244 -12.85 6.23 8.87
CA LEU A 244 -11.77 7.19 8.77
C LEU A 244 -12.31 8.64 8.74
N ILE A 245 -13.32 8.94 7.94
CA ILE A 245 -13.95 10.26 7.89
C ILE A 245 -14.57 10.59 9.24
N LEU A 246 -15.29 9.65 9.86
CA LEU A 246 -15.92 9.84 11.15
C LEU A 246 -14.89 10.15 12.25
N THR A 247 -13.79 9.41 12.29
CA THR A 247 -12.69 9.69 13.22
C THR A 247 -12.05 11.04 12.95
N MET A 248 -11.85 11.46 11.72
CA MET A 248 -11.34 12.79 11.38
C MET A 248 -12.27 13.92 11.83
N ILE A 249 -13.60 13.73 11.77
CA ILE A 249 -14.59 14.73 12.20
C ILE A 249 -14.74 14.76 13.73
N LEU A 250 -14.76 13.60 14.38
CA LEU A 250 -14.99 13.49 15.82
C LEU A 250 -13.75 13.82 16.66
N THR A 251 -12.55 13.57 16.13
CA THR A 251 -11.31 14.00 16.78
C THR A 251 -10.99 15.43 16.35
N THR A 252 -11.63 16.38 16.98
CA THR A 252 -11.35 17.84 16.83
C THR A 252 -9.98 18.25 17.36
N HIS A 253 -9.20 17.33 17.90
CA HIS A 253 -7.80 17.50 18.25
C HIS A 253 -6.98 16.47 17.48
N PRO A 254 -6.20 16.89 16.46
CA PRO A 254 -5.14 16.04 15.94
C PRO A 254 -4.10 15.84 17.04
N PHE A 255 -3.85 14.59 17.40
CA PHE A 255 -2.76 14.20 18.30
C PHE A 255 -1.42 14.70 17.78
#